data_342ee54bc386659ce38efeb94c79ba5b
#
_entry.id   342ee54bc386659ce38efeb94c79ba5b
#
_cell.length_a   1.000
_cell.length_b   1.000
_cell.length_c   1.000
_cell.angle_alpha   90.00
_cell.angle_beta   90.00
_cell.angle_gamma   90.00
#
_symmetry.space_group_name_H-M   'P 1'
#
loop_
_entity.id
_entity.type
_entity.pdbx_description
1 polymer ?
#
loop_
_entity_poly.entity_id
_entity_poly.type
_entity_poly.pdbx_seq_one_letter_code
_entity_poly.pdbx_strand_id
1 'polypeptide(L)'
;LVAELMAGEFRYRKEGLLDETHVRFFTRRTLMRFLGENGWMPEQADSIVRQLPDSEFRVAFDALPPPVARHLLALPDALTYQFIVVARPLHEGEPPPPPDDTATLLPAEALFTSQLYLGADGRFDEERKLTVAGTIGQQRQTLRFTLPDKAPDGLKLDPADRPGFMHLHGMVLRDHAGQALWQWAPDEATAMLGAPHDGIVAQPPGWPGAPFTLLLHGDDPWVQLPIPEAALADRGGGQLAAELGWPMS
;
A
#
# COMPACT_ATOMS: atom_id res chain seq x y z
N LEU A 1 -1.62 -16.37 8.31
CA LEU A 1 -1.05 -17.24 9.33
C LEU A 1 -0.88 -16.50 10.67
N VAL A 2 -0.09 -15.39 10.72
CA VAL A 2 0.14 -14.64 11.97
C VAL A 2 -1.17 -14.14 12.57
N ALA A 3 -2.09 -13.61 11.75
CA ALA A 3 -3.40 -13.15 12.20
C ALA A 3 -4.25 -14.29 12.81
N GLU A 4 -4.18 -15.49 12.25
CA GLU A 4 -4.87 -16.67 12.80
C GLU A 4 -4.26 -17.09 14.16
N LEU A 5 -2.91 -17.14 14.23
CA LEU A 5 -2.22 -17.42 15.49
C LEU A 5 -2.56 -16.40 16.59
N MET A 6 -2.67 -15.12 16.24
CA MET A 6 -3.08 -14.08 17.18
C MET A 6 -4.54 -14.22 17.62
N ALA A 7 -5.40 -14.83 16.82
CA ALA A 7 -6.76 -15.19 17.18
C ALA A 7 -6.85 -16.50 18.00
N GLY A 8 -5.71 -17.12 18.30
CA GLY A 8 -5.65 -18.40 19.04
C GLY A 8 -5.97 -19.62 18.19
N GLU A 9 -5.92 -19.48 16.86
CA GLU A 9 -6.27 -20.54 15.91
C GLU A 9 -5.01 -20.99 15.13
N PHE A 10 -4.93 -22.29 14.88
CA PHE A 10 -3.97 -22.89 13.95
C PHE A 10 -4.60 -24.17 13.38
N ARG A 11 -5.32 -24.00 12.27
CA ARG A 11 -6.09 -25.10 11.68
C ARG A 11 -5.49 -25.54 10.35
N TYR A 12 -5.15 -26.81 10.26
CA TYR A 12 -4.91 -27.42 8.96
C TYR A 12 -6.20 -27.48 8.14
N ARG A 13 -6.05 -27.32 6.84
CA ARG A 13 -7.15 -27.25 5.86
C ARG A 13 -6.92 -28.27 4.76
N LYS A 14 -7.94 -28.49 3.94
CA LYS A 14 -7.83 -29.40 2.78
C LYS A 14 -7.06 -28.77 1.61
N GLU A 15 -6.88 -27.47 1.60
CA GLU A 15 -6.20 -26.71 0.57
C GLU A 15 -5.65 -25.40 1.15
N GLY A 16 -4.71 -24.78 0.42
CA GLY A 16 -4.14 -23.49 0.76
C GLY A 16 -2.82 -23.57 1.50
N LEU A 17 -2.44 -22.49 2.18
CA LEU A 17 -1.15 -22.40 2.87
C LEU A 17 -1.01 -23.42 3.99
N LEU A 18 -2.06 -23.67 4.75
CA LEU A 18 -2.12 -24.66 5.81
C LEU A 18 -2.77 -25.98 5.34
N ASP A 19 -2.48 -26.38 4.10
CA ASP A 19 -2.89 -27.69 3.61
C ASP A 19 -2.31 -28.82 4.48
N GLU A 20 -3.16 -29.79 4.85
CA GLU A 20 -2.78 -30.91 5.73
C GLU A 20 -1.71 -31.84 5.13
N THR A 21 -1.43 -31.71 3.81
CA THR A 21 -0.37 -32.44 3.13
C THR A 21 0.99 -31.70 3.17
N HIS A 22 1.01 -30.44 3.56
CA HIS A 22 2.23 -29.66 3.69
C HIS A 22 3.05 -30.10 4.90
N VAL A 23 4.22 -30.65 4.65
CA VAL A 23 5.14 -31.18 5.69
C VAL A 23 6.04 -30.09 6.26
N ARG A 24 6.26 -29.00 5.50
CA ARG A 24 7.15 -27.89 5.88
C ARG A 24 6.63 -26.57 5.36
N PHE A 25 6.85 -25.53 6.16
CA PHE A 25 6.59 -24.15 5.81
C PHE A 25 7.89 -23.38 5.77
N PHE A 26 8.03 -22.51 4.78
CA PHE A 26 9.23 -21.72 4.59
C PHE A 26 8.91 -20.22 4.57
N THR A 27 9.76 -19.45 5.22
CA THR A 27 9.99 -18.05 4.85
C THR A 27 11.02 -18.00 3.73
N ARG A 28 11.17 -16.88 3.03
CA ARG A 28 12.23 -16.73 2.01
C ARG A 28 13.59 -17.14 2.57
N ARG A 29 13.97 -16.61 3.72
CA ARG A 29 15.24 -16.91 4.38
C ARG A 29 15.43 -18.40 4.67
N THR A 30 14.43 -19.06 5.22
CA THR A 30 14.53 -20.49 5.52
C THR A 30 14.53 -21.35 4.29
N LEU A 31 13.85 -20.93 3.21
CA LEU A 31 13.87 -21.62 1.91
C LEU A 31 15.26 -21.54 1.27
N MET A 32 15.86 -20.35 1.21
CA MET A 32 17.20 -20.17 0.63
C MET A 32 18.26 -20.96 1.41
N ARG A 33 18.19 -20.91 2.74
CA ARG A 33 19.08 -21.71 3.59
C ARG A 33 18.88 -23.20 3.35
N PHE A 34 17.65 -23.68 3.31
CA PHE A 34 17.35 -25.09 3.04
C PHE A 34 17.91 -25.56 1.70
N LEU A 35 17.80 -24.76 0.64
CA LEU A 35 18.36 -25.06 -0.66
C LEU A 35 19.88 -25.16 -0.57
N GLY A 36 20.57 -24.20 0.01
CA GLY A 36 22.02 -24.19 0.16
C GLY A 36 22.56 -25.38 0.97
N GLU A 37 21.92 -25.67 2.12
CA GLU A 37 22.29 -26.81 2.99
C GLU A 37 22.08 -28.17 2.31
N ASN A 38 21.22 -28.26 1.29
CA ASN A 38 20.94 -29.45 0.54
C ASN A 38 21.62 -29.48 -0.85
N GLY A 39 22.62 -28.62 -1.08
CA GLY A 39 23.43 -28.63 -2.29
C GLY A 39 22.78 -28.00 -3.51
N TRP A 40 21.90 -27.03 -3.32
CA TRP A 40 21.24 -26.32 -4.40
C TRP A 40 21.62 -24.83 -4.41
N MET A 41 21.88 -24.29 -5.60
CA MET A 41 22.11 -22.88 -5.84
C MET A 41 20.84 -22.26 -6.44
N PRO A 42 20.15 -21.34 -5.73
CA PRO A 42 19.04 -20.60 -6.30
C PRO A 42 19.53 -19.64 -7.38
N GLU A 43 18.90 -19.68 -8.56
CA GLU A 43 19.22 -18.81 -9.68
C GLU A 43 18.16 -17.72 -9.89
N GLN A 44 16.90 -18.06 -9.66
CA GLN A 44 15.78 -17.15 -9.76
C GLN A 44 14.82 -17.41 -8.60
N ALA A 45 14.30 -16.35 -8.02
CA ALA A 45 13.28 -16.41 -6.98
C ALA A 45 12.18 -15.40 -7.26
N ASP A 46 10.94 -15.88 -7.22
CA ASP A 46 9.73 -15.10 -7.39
C ASP A 46 8.74 -15.45 -6.29
N SER A 47 7.65 -14.71 -6.21
CA SER A 47 6.62 -14.95 -5.21
C SER A 47 5.22 -14.65 -5.75
N ILE A 48 4.25 -15.43 -5.30
CA ILE A 48 2.83 -15.15 -5.48
C ILE A 48 2.38 -14.39 -4.24
N VAL A 49 1.82 -13.20 -4.47
CA VAL A 49 1.27 -12.34 -3.41
C VAL A 49 -0.25 -12.51 -3.39
N ARG A 50 -0.84 -12.59 -2.20
CA ARG A 50 -2.29 -12.55 -2.00
C ARG A 50 -2.65 -11.61 -0.88
N GLN A 51 -3.71 -10.86 -1.07
CA GLN A 51 -4.29 -10.02 -0.02
C GLN A 51 -4.95 -10.90 1.06
N LEU A 52 -4.99 -10.41 2.30
CA LEU A 52 -5.59 -11.17 3.41
C LEU A 52 -7.05 -11.54 3.15
N PRO A 53 -7.93 -10.66 2.63
CA PRO A 53 -9.31 -11.01 2.32
C PRO A 53 -9.45 -12.08 1.22
N ASP A 54 -8.49 -12.14 0.29
CA ASP A 54 -8.51 -13.04 -0.86
C ASP A 54 -7.83 -14.40 -0.57
N SER A 55 -7.27 -14.55 0.63
CA SER A 55 -6.69 -15.79 1.10
C SER A 55 -7.77 -16.71 1.71
N GLU A 56 -7.44 -17.98 1.90
CA GLU A 56 -8.31 -18.93 2.60
C GLU A 56 -8.60 -18.55 4.05
N PHE A 57 -7.81 -17.63 4.61
CA PHE A 57 -8.02 -17.12 5.97
C PHE A 57 -9.16 -16.10 6.04
N ARG A 58 -9.44 -15.40 4.93
CA ARG A 58 -10.50 -14.38 4.81
C ARG A 58 -10.51 -13.36 5.94
N VAL A 59 -9.31 -13.00 6.42
CA VAL A 59 -9.15 -12.01 7.49
C VAL A 59 -9.19 -10.62 6.87
N ALA A 60 -10.11 -9.79 7.32
CA ALA A 60 -10.12 -8.39 6.94
C ALA A 60 -8.97 -7.63 7.63
N PHE A 61 -8.40 -6.63 6.96
CA PHE A 61 -7.31 -5.82 7.54
C PHE A 61 -7.72 -5.08 8.81
N ASP A 62 -8.98 -4.67 8.90
CA ASP A 62 -9.56 -3.97 10.06
C ASP A 62 -9.87 -4.92 11.23
N ALA A 63 -9.78 -6.23 11.05
CA ALA A 63 -9.87 -7.21 12.15
C ALA A 63 -8.66 -7.14 13.09
N LEU A 64 -7.57 -6.49 12.68
CA LEU A 64 -6.37 -6.30 13.49
C LEU A 64 -6.28 -4.86 14.00
N PRO A 65 -5.80 -4.65 15.25
CA PRO A 65 -5.48 -3.30 15.72
C PRO A 65 -4.52 -2.60 14.75
N PRO A 66 -4.72 -1.32 14.39
CA PRO A 66 -3.91 -0.62 13.40
C PRO A 66 -2.39 -0.68 13.61
N PRO A 67 -1.84 -0.59 14.86
CA PRO A 67 -0.41 -0.75 15.07
C PRO A 67 0.11 -2.14 14.72
N VAL A 68 -0.70 -3.18 14.98
CA VAL A 68 -0.35 -4.58 14.70
C VAL A 68 -0.37 -4.82 13.18
N ALA A 69 -1.43 -4.39 12.50
CA ALA A 69 -1.53 -4.48 11.04
C ALA A 69 -0.37 -3.74 10.37
N ARG A 70 -0.04 -2.52 10.83
CA ARG A 70 1.12 -1.75 10.36
C ARG A 70 2.42 -2.53 10.49
N HIS A 71 2.68 -3.09 11.67
CA HIS A 71 3.89 -3.87 11.93
C HIS A 71 3.96 -5.08 11.00
N LEU A 72 2.88 -5.85 10.88
CA LEU A 72 2.84 -7.04 10.06
C LEU A 72 3.03 -6.74 8.57
N LEU A 73 2.37 -5.69 8.04
CA LEU A 73 2.48 -5.29 6.63
C LEU A 73 3.86 -4.69 6.29
N ALA A 74 4.58 -4.16 7.28
CA ALA A 74 5.95 -3.68 7.09
C ALA A 74 6.99 -4.83 7.03
N LEU A 75 6.61 -6.05 7.41
CA LEU A 75 7.54 -7.18 7.33
C LEU A 75 7.80 -7.58 5.87
N PRO A 76 9.04 -7.94 5.54
CA PRO A 76 9.35 -8.50 4.23
C PRO A 76 8.46 -9.71 3.95
N ASP A 77 8.00 -9.83 2.71
CA ASP A 77 7.14 -10.93 2.25
C ASP A 77 5.82 -11.11 3.05
N ALA A 78 5.34 -10.04 3.72
CA ALA A 78 4.15 -10.10 4.59
C ALA A 78 2.90 -10.67 3.91
N LEU A 79 2.71 -10.38 2.63
CA LEU A 79 1.60 -10.86 1.81
C LEU A 79 2.02 -11.99 0.85
N THR A 80 3.25 -12.49 0.95
CA THR A 80 3.69 -13.61 0.13
C THR A 80 2.96 -14.87 0.53
N TYR A 81 2.26 -15.42 -0.44
CA TYR A 81 1.50 -16.65 -0.30
C TYR A 81 2.33 -17.88 -0.67
N GLN A 82 3.16 -17.76 -1.71
CA GLN A 82 3.98 -18.86 -2.22
C GLN A 82 5.28 -18.31 -2.81
N PHE A 83 6.39 -19.00 -2.56
CA PHE A 83 7.67 -18.77 -3.24
C PHE A 83 7.83 -19.73 -4.41
N ILE A 84 8.38 -19.23 -5.52
CA ILE A 84 8.74 -19.99 -6.70
C ILE A 84 10.24 -19.81 -6.89
N VAL A 85 10.99 -20.91 -6.88
CA VAL A 85 12.45 -20.86 -7.00
C VAL A 85 12.91 -21.79 -8.09
N VAL A 86 13.74 -21.28 -8.99
CA VAL A 86 14.54 -22.07 -9.92
C VAL A 86 15.92 -22.24 -9.31
N ALA A 87 16.34 -23.47 -9.13
CA ALA A 87 17.63 -23.79 -8.53
C ALA A 87 18.35 -24.88 -9.34
N ARG A 88 19.70 -24.83 -9.36
CA ARG A 88 20.56 -25.85 -9.92
C ARG A 88 21.36 -26.55 -8.82
N PRO A 89 21.87 -27.75 -9.05
CA PRO A 89 22.84 -28.37 -8.13
C PRO A 89 24.10 -27.51 -7.97
N LEU A 90 24.65 -27.46 -6.77
CA LEU A 90 25.97 -26.87 -6.53
C LEU A 90 27.05 -27.71 -7.24
N HIS A 91 28.02 -27.04 -7.85
CA HIS A 91 29.19 -27.69 -8.39
C HIS A 91 30.16 -28.06 -7.26
N GLU A 92 31.04 -29.09 -7.52
CA GLU A 92 32.05 -29.49 -6.57
C GLU A 92 32.99 -28.30 -6.23
N GLY A 93 33.11 -27.96 -4.95
CA GLY A 93 33.92 -26.84 -4.48
C GLY A 93 33.25 -25.48 -4.56
N GLU A 94 32.00 -25.38 -5.08
CA GLU A 94 31.24 -24.14 -5.09
C GLU A 94 30.71 -23.86 -3.69
N PRO A 95 30.87 -22.61 -3.15
CA PRO A 95 30.33 -22.27 -1.87
C PRO A 95 28.79 -22.21 -1.93
N PRO A 96 28.10 -22.58 -0.84
CA PRO A 96 26.66 -22.44 -0.77
C PRO A 96 26.29 -20.95 -0.91
N PRO A 97 25.05 -20.66 -1.37
CA PRO A 97 24.58 -19.28 -1.46
C PRO A 97 24.71 -18.61 -0.08
N PRO A 98 25.15 -17.35 -0.03
CA PRO A 98 25.21 -16.63 1.22
C PRO A 98 23.82 -16.64 1.86
N PRO A 99 23.72 -16.76 3.20
CA PRO A 99 22.44 -16.64 3.86
C PRO A 99 21.86 -15.28 3.45
N ASP A 100 20.60 -15.26 3.03
CA ASP A 100 19.87 -14.03 2.76
C ASP A 100 19.61 -13.31 4.09
N ASP A 101 20.65 -12.69 4.62
CA ASP A 101 20.61 -11.88 5.84
C ASP A 101 20.06 -10.48 5.58
N THR A 102 19.92 -10.12 4.32
CA THR A 102 19.12 -8.99 3.95
C THR A 102 17.65 -9.36 4.20
N ALA A 103 17.19 -9.18 5.44
CA ALA A 103 15.84 -8.71 5.62
C ALA A 103 15.75 -7.52 4.67
N THR A 104 15.19 -7.74 3.49
CA THR A 104 15.06 -6.69 2.50
C THR A 104 14.06 -5.73 3.09
N LEU A 105 14.56 -4.84 3.93
CA LEU A 105 13.97 -3.54 4.05
C LEU A 105 13.72 -3.15 2.60
N LEU A 106 12.48 -2.85 2.26
CA LEU A 106 12.17 -2.27 0.96
C LEU A 106 13.30 -1.28 0.66
N PRO A 107 13.92 -1.32 -0.53
CA PRO A 107 14.98 -0.39 -0.84
C PRO A 107 14.57 0.99 -0.39
N ALA A 108 15.50 1.78 0.14
CA ALA A 108 15.21 3.15 0.58
C ALA A 108 14.53 3.99 -0.53
N GLU A 109 14.61 3.52 -1.77
CA GLU A 109 14.03 4.08 -2.98
C GLU A 109 12.81 3.32 -3.49
N ALA A 110 12.17 2.47 -2.69
CA ALA A 110 10.93 1.84 -3.11
C ALA A 110 9.86 2.90 -3.37
N LEU A 111 9.28 2.86 -4.55
CA LEU A 111 8.26 3.82 -4.99
C LEU A 111 6.87 3.20 -4.93
N PHE A 112 5.90 4.05 -4.69
CA PHE A 112 4.49 3.78 -4.95
C PHE A 112 3.96 4.78 -5.96
N THR A 113 2.89 4.41 -6.64
CA THR A 113 2.23 5.26 -7.62
C THR A 113 0.93 5.77 -7.04
N SER A 114 0.77 7.09 -6.98
CA SER A 114 -0.49 7.74 -6.65
C SER A 114 -1.15 8.27 -7.92
N GLN A 115 -2.46 8.11 -8.04
CA GLN A 115 -3.23 8.51 -9.21
C GLN A 115 -4.37 9.45 -8.80
N LEU A 116 -4.57 10.49 -9.58
CA LEU A 116 -5.66 11.44 -9.41
C LEU A 116 -6.54 11.42 -10.65
N TYR A 117 -7.74 10.87 -10.52
CA TYR A 117 -8.73 10.82 -11.58
C TYR A 117 -9.52 12.13 -11.63
N LEU A 118 -9.75 12.58 -12.84
CA LEU A 118 -10.45 13.82 -13.15
C LEU A 118 -11.87 13.49 -13.61
N GLY A 119 -12.86 13.82 -12.81
CA GLY A 119 -14.27 13.58 -13.12
C GLY A 119 -14.76 14.38 -14.32
N ALA A 120 -15.65 13.78 -15.08
CA ALA A 120 -16.46 14.47 -16.08
C ALA A 120 -17.80 13.75 -16.26
N ASP A 121 -18.86 14.52 -16.23
CA ASP A 121 -20.26 14.02 -16.28
C ASP A 121 -20.54 12.99 -15.17
N GLY A 122 -19.96 13.24 -13.98
CA GLY A 122 -20.09 12.38 -12.80
C GLY A 122 -19.37 11.03 -12.89
N ARG A 123 -18.42 10.85 -13.82
CA ARG A 123 -17.67 9.61 -14.04
C ARG A 123 -16.17 9.82 -13.96
N PHE A 124 -15.48 8.79 -13.49
CA PHE A 124 -14.02 8.68 -13.49
C PHE A 124 -13.61 7.58 -14.47
N ASP A 125 -12.64 7.85 -15.33
CA ASP A 125 -12.11 6.87 -16.29
C ASP A 125 -10.57 6.90 -16.37
N GLU A 126 -9.98 5.82 -16.90
CA GLU A 126 -8.55 5.61 -17.00
C GLU A 126 -7.83 6.61 -17.90
N GLU A 127 -8.53 7.21 -18.87
CA GLU A 127 -7.92 8.14 -19.83
C GLU A 127 -7.73 9.54 -19.22
N ARG A 128 -8.42 9.83 -18.12
CA ARG A 128 -8.42 11.13 -17.46
C ARG A 128 -7.86 11.06 -16.06
N LYS A 129 -6.62 10.60 -15.94
CA LYS A 129 -5.89 10.55 -14.68
C LYS A 129 -4.52 11.19 -14.78
N LEU A 130 -4.05 11.65 -13.66
CA LEU A 130 -2.70 12.14 -13.43
C LEU A 130 -1.98 11.17 -12.52
N THR A 131 -0.73 10.86 -12.82
CA THR A 131 0.04 9.87 -12.06
C THR A 131 1.30 10.55 -11.52
N VAL A 132 1.56 10.33 -10.23
CA VAL A 132 2.75 10.83 -9.53
C VAL A 132 3.33 9.72 -8.67
N ALA A 133 4.65 9.57 -8.69
CA ALA A 133 5.34 8.63 -7.82
C ALA A 133 5.66 9.26 -6.46
N GLY A 134 5.48 8.48 -5.40
CA GLY A 134 5.95 8.77 -4.06
C GLY A 134 6.97 7.75 -3.58
N THR A 135 7.74 8.09 -2.55
CA THR A 135 8.76 7.23 -1.97
C THR A 135 8.25 6.53 -0.71
N ILE A 136 8.37 5.22 -0.67
CA ILE A 136 8.12 4.43 0.55
C ILE A 136 9.27 4.67 1.54
N GLY A 137 8.92 4.80 2.82
CA GLY A 137 9.88 5.11 3.88
C GLY A 137 9.99 6.61 4.19
N GLN A 138 9.44 7.47 3.35
CA GLN A 138 9.39 8.90 3.62
C GLN A 138 8.28 9.20 4.64
N GLN A 139 8.67 9.79 5.77
CA GLN A 139 7.74 10.21 6.82
C GLN A 139 6.80 11.32 6.35
N ARG A 140 7.29 12.18 5.44
CA ARG A 140 6.56 13.32 4.91
C ARG A 140 7.09 13.72 3.54
N GLN A 141 6.21 13.80 2.55
CA GLN A 141 6.50 14.21 1.18
C GLN A 141 5.27 14.89 0.58
N THR A 142 5.48 15.69 -0.47
CA THR A 142 4.37 16.35 -1.17
C THR A 142 4.26 15.82 -2.58
N LEU A 143 3.15 15.18 -2.90
CA LEU A 143 2.77 14.81 -4.25
C LEU A 143 2.02 15.96 -4.90
N ARG A 144 2.39 16.31 -6.12
CA ARG A 144 1.84 17.47 -6.86
C ARG A 144 1.22 17.01 -8.16
N PHE A 145 -0.08 17.21 -8.31
CA PHE A 145 -0.83 16.90 -9.51
C PHE A 145 -1.17 18.21 -10.24
N THR A 146 -0.56 18.43 -11.41
CA THR A 146 -0.85 19.61 -12.24
C THR A 146 -2.14 19.35 -13.02
N LEU A 147 -3.17 20.11 -12.72
CA LEU A 147 -4.48 19.95 -13.30
C LEU A 147 -4.55 20.60 -14.69
N PRO A 148 -5.30 20.03 -15.65
CA PRO A 148 -5.49 20.64 -16.97
C PRO A 148 -6.39 21.90 -16.86
N ASP A 149 -6.39 22.73 -17.89
CA ASP A 149 -7.20 23.95 -17.93
C ASP A 149 -8.71 23.65 -17.85
N LYS A 150 -9.15 22.56 -18.46
CA LYS A 150 -10.54 22.12 -18.37
C LYS A 150 -10.85 21.63 -16.95
N ALA A 151 -11.81 22.28 -16.30
CA ALA A 151 -12.25 21.91 -14.96
C ALA A 151 -12.87 20.49 -14.93
N PRO A 152 -12.45 19.58 -14.02
CA PRO A 152 -13.22 18.39 -13.70
C PRO A 152 -14.41 18.75 -12.82
N ASP A 153 -15.43 17.91 -12.83
CA ASP A 153 -16.57 18.00 -11.92
C ASP A 153 -16.34 17.32 -10.57
N GLY A 154 -15.25 16.57 -10.43
CA GLY A 154 -14.82 15.91 -9.20
C GLY A 154 -13.38 15.43 -9.29
N LEU A 155 -12.77 15.12 -8.15
CA LEU A 155 -11.46 14.50 -8.04
C LEU A 155 -11.55 13.22 -7.20
N LYS A 156 -11.03 12.11 -7.75
CA LYS A 156 -10.88 10.83 -7.05
C LYS A 156 -9.38 10.55 -6.91
N LEU A 157 -8.93 10.32 -5.71
CA LEU A 157 -7.54 10.03 -5.40
C LEU A 157 -7.40 8.54 -5.10
N ASP A 158 -6.52 7.86 -5.82
CA ASP A 158 -6.00 6.56 -5.49
C ASP A 158 -4.64 6.81 -4.82
N PRO A 159 -4.56 6.71 -3.49
CA PRO A 159 -3.38 7.16 -2.75
C PRO A 159 -2.13 6.38 -3.09
N ALA A 160 -2.27 5.09 -3.41
CA ALA A 160 -1.17 4.24 -3.84
C ALA A 160 -1.68 3.02 -4.63
N ASP A 161 -0.78 2.45 -5.43
CA ASP A 161 -0.94 1.22 -6.22
C ASP A 161 -0.69 -0.07 -5.42
N ARG A 162 -0.65 0.02 -4.10
CA ARG A 162 -0.33 -1.11 -3.23
C ARG A 162 -0.86 -0.95 -1.82
N PRO A 163 -1.08 -2.05 -1.10
CA PRO A 163 -1.53 -2.00 0.29
C PRO A 163 -0.43 -1.46 1.21
N GLY A 164 -0.86 -0.85 2.31
CA GLY A 164 0.04 -0.35 3.34
C GLY A 164 -0.57 0.74 4.19
N PHE A 165 0.23 1.31 5.07
CA PHE A 165 -0.16 2.46 5.88
C PHE A 165 0.38 3.75 5.29
N MET A 166 -0.51 4.70 5.15
CA MET A 166 -0.17 6.05 4.71
C MET A 166 -0.63 7.06 5.74
N HIS A 167 0.21 8.04 6.03
CA HIS A 167 -0.15 9.21 6.82
C HIS A 167 -0.52 10.35 5.88
N LEU A 168 -1.70 10.90 6.04
CA LEU A 168 -2.15 12.08 5.32
C LEU A 168 -2.05 13.30 6.24
N HIS A 169 -1.23 14.27 5.86
CA HIS A 169 -0.91 15.45 6.65
C HIS A 169 -1.68 16.69 6.20
N GLY A 170 -2.15 16.70 4.95
CA GLY A 170 -2.95 17.78 4.40
C GLY A 170 -3.04 17.73 2.89
N MET A 171 -4.01 18.47 2.36
CA MET A 171 -4.16 18.67 0.91
C MET A 171 -4.53 20.12 0.63
N VAL A 172 -4.04 20.65 -0.49
CA VAL A 172 -4.34 22.02 -0.94
C VAL A 172 -4.57 22.02 -2.44
N LEU A 173 -5.70 22.51 -2.88
CA LEU A 173 -5.99 22.84 -4.27
C LEU A 173 -5.68 24.32 -4.49
N ARG A 174 -4.86 24.63 -5.49
CA ARG A 174 -4.50 26.00 -5.87
C ARG A 174 -4.84 26.27 -7.32
N ASP A 175 -5.14 27.53 -7.63
CA ASP A 175 -5.27 28.00 -9.01
C ASP A 175 -3.88 28.19 -9.68
N HIS A 176 -3.87 28.62 -10.93
CA HIS A 176 -2.66 28.93 -11.69
C HIS A 176 -1.82 30.09 -11.09
N ALA A 177 -2.44 30.98 -10.33
CA ALA A 177 -1.76 32.10 -9.63
C ALA A 177 -1.20 31.66 -8.26
N GLY A 178 -1.45 30.40 -7.85
CA GLY A 178 -0.99 29.86 -6.57
C GLY A 178 -1.92 30.14 -5.39
N GLN A 179 -3.08 30.78 -5.62
CA GLN A 179 -4.07 31.03 -4.58
C GLN A 179 -4.75 29.73 -4.17
N ALA A 180 -4.89 29.51 -2.86
CA ALA A 180 -5.62 28.35 -2.34
C ALA A 180 -7.12 28.50 -2.55
N LEU A 181 -7.71 27.56 -3.28
CA LEU A 181 -9.15 27.46 -3.54
C LEU A 181 -9.84 26.53 -2.55
N TRP A 182 -9.12 25.52 -2.10
CA TRP A 182 -9.58 24.57 -1.10
C TRP A 182 -8.38 24.00 -0.35
N GLN A 183 -8.58 23.69 0.90
CA GLN A 183 -7.61 22.98 1.73
C GLN A 183 -8.32 22.00 2.65
N TRP A 184 -7.61 20.97 3.01
CA TRP A 184 -8.03 19.99 4.00
C TRP A 184 -6.87 19.69 4.94
N ALA A 185 -7.17 19.55 6.22
CA ALA A 185 -6.23 19.19 7.26
C ALA A 185 -6.78 18.05 8.12
N PRO A 186 -5.92 17.29 8.84
CA PRO A 186 -6.31 16.14 9.66
C PRO A 186 -7.38 16.43 10.72
N ASP A 187 -7.48 17.65 11.23
CA ASP A 187 -8.52 18.08 12.17
C ASP A 187 -9.91 18.20 11.52
N GLU A 188 -9.97 18.27 10.19
CA GLU A 188 -11.21 18.21 9.38
C GLU A 188 -11.54 16.77 8.95
N ALA A 189 -11.20 15.78 9.78
CA ALA A 189 -11.35 14.38 9.49
C ALA A 189 -12.76 13.96 9.03
N THR A 190 -13.81 14.60 9.57
CA THR A 190 -15.21 14.27 9.29
C THR A 190 -15.55 14.37 7.80
N ALA A 191 -15.03 15.37 7.09
CA ALA A 191 -15.26 15.53 5.66
C ALA A 191 -14.66 14.37 4.84
N MET A 192 -13.47 13.92 5.22
CA MET A 192 -12.79 12.80 4.54
C MET A 192 -13.43 11.45 4.88
N LEU A 193 -13.82 11.24 6.15
CA LEU A 193 -14.50 10.00 6.58
C LEU A 193 -15.87 9.81 5.95
N GLY A 194 -16.56 10.92 5.65
CA GLY A 194 -17.87 10.90 4.98
C GLY A 194 -17.80 10.83 3.45
N ALA A 195 -16.62 10.97 2.86
CA ALA A 195 -16.43 10.90 1.42
C ALA A 195 -16.58 9.46 0.89
N PRO A 196 -17.10 9.27 -0.34
CA PRO A 196 -17.11 7.97 -0.98
C PRO A 196 -15.68 7.41 -1.11
N HIS A 197 -15.47 6.15 -0.72
CA HIS A 197 -14.17 5.48 -0.79
C HIS A 197 -14.35 3.96 -0.88
N ASP A 198 -13.32 3.28 -1.34
CA ASP A 198 -13.21 1.83 -1.31
C ASP A 198 -11.75 1.43 -1.06
N GLY A 199 -11.54 0.23 -0.50
CA GLY A 199 -10.19 -0.27 -0.21
C GLY A 199 -9.42 0.55 0.83
N ILE A 200 -10.08 1.39 1.62
CA ILE A 200 -9.44 2.28 2.61
C ILE A 200 -10.15 2.13 3.97
N VAL A 201 -9.35 1.89 5.02
CA VAL A 201 -9.79 2.11 6.41
C VAL A 201 -9.10 3.36 6.93
N ALA A 202 -9.89 4.35 7.30
CA ALA A 202 -9.38 5.64 7.75
C ALA A 202 -9.47 5.77 9.27
N GLN A 203 -8.38 6.25 9.88
CA GLN A 203 -8.30 6.53 11.31
C GLN A 203 -8.02 8.03 11.52
N PRO A 204 -8.92 8.76 12.14
CA PRO A 204 -8.70 10.16 12.48
C PRO A 204 -7.56 10.31 13.50
N PRO A 205 -6.96 11.52 13.60
CA PRO A 205 -5.93 11.81 14.58
C PRO A 205 -6.39 11.52 16.00
N GLY A 206 -5.59 10.80 16.77
CA GLY A 206 -5.86 10.52 18.18
C GLY A 206 -5.50 11.67 19.12
N TRP A 207 -4.73 12.66 18.64
CA TRP A 207 -4.30 13.86 19.39
C TRP A 207 -3.96 15.00 18.43
N PRO A 208 -3.93 16.26 18.89
CA PRO A 208 -3.58 17.39 18.04
C PRO A 208 -2.20 17.23 17.37
N GLY A 209 -2.16 17.46 16.06
CA GLY A 209 -0.94 17.33 15.26
C GLY A 209 -0.59 15.92 14.79
N ALA A 210 -1.35 14.90 15.19
CA ALA A 210 -1.22 13.57 14.63
C ALA A 210 -1.71 13.55 13.18
N PRO A 211 -1.14 12.69 12.30
CA PRO A 211 -1.62 12.54 10.94
C PRO A 211 -2.97 11.81 10.90
N PHE A 212 -3.69 12.02 9.82
CA PHE A 212 -4.81 11.17 9.45
C PHE A 212 -4.25 9.89 8.82
N THR A 213 -4.51 8.74 9.43
CA THR A 213 -3.92 7.48 8.98
C THR A 213 -4.88 6.74 8.05
N LEU A 214 -4.38 6.35 6.89
CA LEU A 214 -5.05 5.48 5.94
C LEU A 214 -4.41 4.09 5.98
N LEU A 215 -5.20 3.05 6.19
CA LEU A 215 -4.85 1.69 5.86
C LEU A 215 -5.42 1.41 4.47
N LEU A 216 -4.53 1.26 3.51
CA LEU A 216 -4.86 0.90 2.14
C LEU A 216 -4.89 -0.62 2.03
N HIS A 217 -5.97 -1.19 1.50
CA HIS A 217 -6.14 -2.62 1.31
C HIS A 217 -6.90 -2.88 0.00
N GLY A 218 -6.85 -4.13 -0.50
CA GLY A 218 -7.40 -4.45 -1.81
C GLY A 218 -6.47 -4.03 -2.95
N ASP A 219 -6.98 -4.15 -4.17
CA ASP A 219 -6.20 -3.97 -5.39
C ASP A 219 -6.27 -2.53 -5.94
N ASP A 220 -7.29 -1.77 -5.53
CA ASP A 220 -7.57 -0.43 -6.05
C ASP A 220 -8.16 0.48 -4.96
N PRO A 221 -7.35 0.90 -3.96
CA PRO A 221 -7.83 1.76 -2.88
C PRO A 221 -8.03 3.20 -3.38
N TRP A 222 -9.21 3.76 -3.19
CA TRP A 222 -9.51 5.11 -3.62
C TRP A 222 -10.41 5.88 -2.65
N VAL A 223 -10.36 7.20 -2.76
CA VAL A 223 -11.25 8.15 -2.07
C VAL A 223 -11.63 9.31 -2.99
N GLN A 224 -12.91 9.65 -3.04
CA GLN A 224 -13.36 10.87 -3.70
C GLN A 224 -13.09 12.07 -2.78
N LEU A 225 -12.36 13.06 -3.28
CA LEU A 225 -12.00 14.21 -2.47
C LEU A 225 -13.22 15.11 -2.21
N PRO A 226 -13.46 15.55 -0.96
CA PRO A 226 -14.61 16.36 -0.62
C PRO A 226 -14.40 17.85 -1.00
N ILE A 227 -14.07 18.09 -2.27
CA ILE A 227 -13.82 19.43 -2.80
C ILE A 227 -15.13 20.03 -3.29
N PRO A 228 -15.53 21.21 -2.83
CA PRO A 228 -16.71 21.87 -3.34
C PRO A 228 -16.63 22.16 -4.84
N GLU A 229 -17.73 22.01 -5.57
CA GLU A 229 -17.81 22.25 -7.01
C GLU A 229 -17.33 23.66 -7.39
N ALA A 230 -17.67 24.67 -6.59
CA ALA A 230 -17.21 26.04 -6.80
C ALA A 230 -15.68 26.18 -6.81
N ALA A 231 -14.97 25.40 -5.95
CA ALA A 231 -13.51 25.41 -5.92
C ALA A 231 -12.90 24.70 -7.13
N LEU A 232 -13.62 23.76 -7.76
CA LEU A 232 -13.18 23.11 -8.98
C LEU A 232 -13.44 23.97 -10.22
N ALA A 233 -14.52 24.74 -10.25
CA ALA A 233 -14.91 25.55 -11.41
C ALA A 233 -13.94 26.70 -11.69
N ASP A 234 -13.38 27.32 -10.66
CA ASP A 234 -12.63 28.59 -10.73
C ASP A 234 -11.09 28.45 -10.76
N ARG A 235 -10.57 27.27 -11.07
CA ARG A 235 -9.13 26.98 -10.92
C ARG A 235 -8.24 27.34 -12.10
N GLY A 236 -8.76 27.40 -13.34
CA GLY A 236 -7.99 27.79 -14.54
C GLY A 236 -6.64 27.08 -14.70
N GLY A 237 -6.57 25.73 -14.61
CA GLY A 237 -5.32 25.00 -14.73
C GLY A 237 -4.45 24.99 -13.46
N GLY A 238 -4.95 24.67 -12.33
CA GLY A 238 -4.22 24.74 -11.06
C GLY A 238 -3.43 23.47 -10.69
N GLN A 239 -3.19 23.31 -9.39
CA GLN A 239 -2.44 22.16 -8.84
C GLN A 239 -3.09 21.66 -7.55
N LEU A 240 -3.27 20.33 -7.46
CA LEU A 240 -3.51 19.69 -6.18
C LEU A 240 -2.17 19.24 -5.58
N ALA A 241 -1.90 19.66 -4.37
CA ALA A 241 -0.77 19.19 -3.57
C ALA A 241 -1.31 18.35 -2.41
N ALA A 242 -0.87 17.10 -2.33
CA ALA A 242 -1.16 16.19 -1.22
C ALA A 242 0.11 15.99 -0.40
N GLU A 243 0.08 16.40 0.86
CA GLU A 243 1.16 16.15 1.80
C GLU A 243 0.87 14.86 2.56
N LEU A 244 1.73 13.86 2.36
CA LEU A 244 1.54 12.53 2.89
C LEU A 244 2.88 11.89 3.27
N GLY A 245 2.81 10.77 3.98
CA GLY A 245 3.97 9.97 4.33
C GLY A 245 3.66 8.49 4.23
N TRP A 246 4.69 7.72 3.94
CA TRP A 246 4.65 6.26 4.03
C TRP A 246 5.69 5.80 5.05
N PRO A 247 5.35 5.80 6.34
CA PRO A 247 6.30 5.42 7.38
C PRO A 247 6.61 3.92 7.31
N MET A 248 7.88 3.57 7.51
CA MET A 248 8.34 2.17 7.56
C MET A 248 8.29 1.58 8.97
N SER A 249 8.00 2.38 9.97
CA SER A 249 7.99 1.96 11.39
C SER A 249 6.84 2.57 12.14
#